data_f7c80223421f1d8b30da3bd3a71b2987
#
_entry.id   f7c80223421f1d8b30da3bd3a71b2987
#
_cell.length_a   1.000
_cell.length_b   1.000
_cell.length_c   1.000
_cell.angle_alpha   90.00
_cell.angle_beta   90.00
_cell.angle_gamma   90.00
#
_symmetry.space_group_name_H-M   'P 1'
#
loop_
_entity.id
_entity.type
_entity.pdbx_description
1 polymer ?
#
loop_
_entity_poly.entity_id
_entity_poly.type
_entity_poly.pdbx_seq_one_letter_code
_entity_poly.pdbx_strand_id
1 'polypeptide(L)'
;ATSADTRPNSTGADLACTAERTLLDQAIAAARVAAVAESSTADVVAAMARLSSGFMPWNATAATERAAILRRAADALDARLAEFCGLLVKEAHKTLGDCVAEVREAVDFLRYYANQAQQQMPQGRGVFVCISPWNFPLAIFAGQVAAALAAGNAVAAKPAEQTPFVALRCVELLHEAGVPRDALALLHGPGET
;
A
#
# COMPACT_ATOMS: atom_id res chain seq x y z
N ALA A 1 9.37 8.71 -28.88
CA ALA A 1 7.91 8.71 -28.67
C ALA A 1 7.66 7.97 -27.37
N THR A 2 7.38 8.70 -26.29
CA THR A 2 6.92 8.13 -25.03
C THR A 2 5.58 7.50 -25.29
N SER A 3 5.50 6.16 -25.17
CA SER A 3 4.21 5.46 -25.16
C SER A 3 3.37 6.10 -24.06
N ALA A 4 2.22 6.64 -24.42
CA ALA A 4 1.28 7.18 -23.44
C ALA A 4 0.94 6.05 -22.45
N ASP A 5 1.07 6.35 -21.17
CA ASP A 5 0.66 5.43 -20.10
C ASP A 5 -0.86 5.20 -20.23
N THR A 6 -1.23 4.01 -20.74
CA THR A 6 -2.64 3.68 -21.06
C THR A 6 -3.38 3.09 -19.87
N ARG A 7 -2.80 3.14 -18.66
CA ARG A 7 -3.48 2.63 -17.47
C ARG A 7 -4.75 3.43 -17.15
N PRO A 8 -5.84 2.79 -16.71
CA PRO A 8 -6.98 3.51 -16.17
C PRO A 8 -6.60 4.11 -14.80
N ASN A 9 -6.93 5.38 -14.59
CA ASN A 9 -6.88 5.98 -13.26
C ASN A 9 -8.09 5.55 -12.43
N SER A 10 -7.96 5.61 -11.09
CA SER A 10 -9.10 5.45 -10.20
C SER A 10 -10.13 6.56 -10.46
N THR A 11 -11.41 6.21 -10.54
CA THR A 11 -12.49 7.20 -10.70
C THR A 11 -12.76 7.95 -9.40
N GLY A 12 -12.46 7.34 -8.26
CA GLY A 12 -12.77 7.89 -6.94
C GLY A 12 -14.26 7.86 -6.66
N ALA A 13 -14.72 8.86 -5.89
CA ALA A 13 -16.13 9.07 -5.58
C ALA A 13 -16.52 10.54 -5.84
N ASP A 14 -17.69 10.75 -6.43
CA ASP A 14 -18.26 12.08 -6.62
C ASP A 14 -18.98 12.54 -5.35
N LEU A 15 -18.36 13.47 -4.63
CA LEU A 15 -18.93 14.02 -3.39
C LEU A 15 -20.17 14.89 -3.57
N ALA A 16 -20.48 15.31 -4.80
CA ALA A 16 -21.75 15.96 -5.13
C ALA A 16 -22.88 14.93 -5.33
N CYS A 17 -22.56 13.67 -5.62
CA CYS A 17 -23.53 12.60 -5.72
C CYS A 17 -23.98 12.13 -4.33
N THR A 18 -25.26 12.36 -3.99
CA THR A 18 -25.81 12.00 -2.67
C THR A 18 -25.67 10.49 -2.36
N ALA A 19 -25.85 9.63 -3.36
CA ALA A 19 -25.73 8.18 -3.16
C ALA A 19 -24.30 7.78 -2.78
N GLU A 20 -23.29 8.30 -3.47
CA GLU A 20 -21.89 8.02 -3.19
C GLU A 20 -21.46 8.58 -1.83
N ARG A 21 -21.90 9.80 -1.52
CA ARG A 21 -21.67 10.39 -0.19
C ARG A 21 -22.28 9.58 0.92
N THR A 22 -23.50 9.07 0.75
CA THR A 22 -24.16 8.23 1.75
C THR A 22 -23.36 6.94 2.01
N LEU A 23 -22.80 6.31 0.97
CA LEU A 23 -21.96 5.14 1.13
C LEU A 23 -20.69 5.45 1.94
N LEU A 24 -20.05 6.59 1.66
CA LEU A 24 -18.87 7.03 2.41
C LEU A 24 -19.22 7.34 3.87
N ASP A 25 -20.32 8.04 4.15
CA ASP A 25 -20.78 8.35 5.50
C ASP A 25 -21.07 7.06 6.30
N GLN A 26 -21.68 6.06 5.67
CA GLN A 26 -21.92 4.74 6.27
C GLN A 26 -20.60 4.02 6.58
N ALA A 27 -19.65 4.05 5.64
CA ALA A 27 -18.34 3.43 5.84
C ALA A 27 -17.57 4.11 6.98
N ILE A 28 -17.60 5.44 7.09
CA ILE A 28 -17.00 6.20 8.19
C ILE A 28 -17.65 5.80 9.53
N ALA A 29 -18.98 5.71 9.57
CA ALA A 29 -19.70 5.31 10.79
C ALA A 29 -19.34 3.87 11.23
N ALA A 30 -19.15 2.98 10.26
CA ALA A 30 -18.81 1.58 10.50
C ALA A 30 -17.31 1.37 10.80
N ALA A 31 -16.43 2.25 10.33
CA ALA A 31 -14.98 2.10 10.46
C ALA A 31 -14.54 1.99 11.93
N ARG A 32 -13.67 1.02 12.18
CA ARG A 32 -13.02 0.80 13.48
C ARG A 32 -11.53 0.74 13.27
N VAL A 33 -10.81 1.55 14.01
CA VAL A 33 -9.35 1.54 14.07
C VAL A 33 -8.96 0.75 15.31
N ALA A 34 -8.17 -0.29 15.12
CA ALA A 34 -7.64 -1.11 16.20
C ALA A 34 -6.18 -0.71 16.49
N ALA A 35 -5.75 -0.93 17.71
CA ALA A 35 -4.34 -0.78 18.07
C ALA A 35 -3.49 -1.79 17.28
N VAL A 36 -2.39 -1.31 16.70
CA VAL A 36 -1.38 -2.15 16.05
C VAL A 36 -0.24 -2.36 17.04
N ALA A 37 0.12 -3.62 17.27
CA ALA A 37 1.22 -3.93 18.18
C ALA A 37 2.54 -3.40 17.64
N GLU A 38 3.33 -2.79 18.51
CA GLU A 38 4.68 -2.35 18.15
C GLU A 38 5.61 -3.55 17.98
N SER A 39 6.48 -3.47 17.01
CA SER A 39 7.52 -4.47 16.75
C SER A 39 8.65 -4.29 17.76
N SER A 40 9.01 -5.36 18.44
CA SER A 40 10.23 -5.39 19.25
C SER A 40 11.50 -5.45 18.37
N THR A 41 12.66 -5.17 18.94
CA THR A 41 13.94 -5.38 18.23
C THR A 41 14.09 -6.84 17.74
N ALA A 42 13.59 -7.81 18.49
CA ALA A 42 13.61 -9.22 18.07
C ALA A 42 12.73 -9.46 16.83
N ASP A 43 11.54 -8.80 16.77
CA ASP A 43 10.65 -8.89 15.61
C ASP A 43 11.29 -8.25 14.37
N VAL A 44 11.98 -7.11 14.55
CA VAL A 44 12.71 -6.45 13.47
C VAL A 44 13.81 -7.36 12.92
N VAL A 45 14.65 -7.95 13.79
CA VAL A 45 15.70 -8.88 13.39
C VAL A 45 15.12 -10.10 12.63
N ALA A 46 14.06 -10.70 13.16
CA ALA A 46 13.40 -11.84 12.55
C ALA A 46 12.78 -11.48 11.17
N ALA A 47 12.14 -10.31 11.07
CA ALA A 47 11.57 -9.82 9.82
C ALA A 47 12.66 -9.57 8.77
N MET A 48 13.77 -8.93 9.15
CA MET A 48 14.88 -8.67 8.24
C MET A 48 15.54 -9.96 7.74
N ALA A 49 15.70 -10.97 8.60
CA ALA A 49 16.19 -12.29 8.19
C ALA A 49 15.25 -12.96 7.18
N ARG A 50 13.93 -12.92 7.44
CA ARG A 50 12.91 -13.47 6.56
C ARG A 50 12.88 -12.73 5.22
N LEU A 51 12.90 -11.41 5.20
CA LEU A 51 12.92 -10.59 3.98
C LEU A 51 14.19 -10.82 3.16
N SER A 52 15.35 -11.00 3.82
CA SER A 52 16.60 -11.32 3.15
C SER A 52 16.53 -12.67 2.45
N SER A 53 15.92 -13.68 3.08
CA SER A 53 15.70 -15.00 2.48
C SER A 53 14.65 -14.95 1.36
N GLY A 54 13.61 -14.16 1.52
CA GLY A 54 12.50 -14.01 0.55
C GLY A 54 12.86 -13.16 -0.67
N PHE A 55 13.92 -12.35 -0.59
CA PHE A 55 14.32 -11.47 -1.68
C PHE A 55 14.59 -12.22 -2.99
N MET A 56 15.42 -13.23 -2.96
CA MET A 56 15.80 -13.95 -4.20
C MET A 56 14.61 -14.63 -4.88
N PRO A 57 13.73 -15.37 -4.17
CA PRO A 57 12.50 -15.90 -4.75
C PRO A 57 11.60 -14.82 -5.37
N TRP A 58 11.39 -13.69 -4.65
CA TRP A 58 10.58 -12.59 -5.16
C TRP A 58 11.23 -11.92 -6.38
N ASN A 59 12.51 -11.64 -6.36
CA ASN A 59 13.23 -11.06 -7.49
C ASN A 59 13.22 -11.98 -8.72
N ALA A 60 13.22 -13.31 -8.54
CA ALA A 60 13.10 -14.27 -9.62
C ALA A 60 11.69 -14.38 -10.21
N THR A 61 10.66 -13.89 -9.49
CA THR A 61 9.30 -13.80 -10.03
C THR A 61 9.29 -12.87 -11.25
N ALA A 62 8.69 -13.30 -12.35
CA ALA A 62 8.65 -12.50 -13.57
C ALA A 62 8.05 -11.10 -13.32
N ALA A 63 8.62 -10.07 -13.94
CA ALA A 63 8.13 -8.69 -13.78
C ALA A 63 6.65 -8.54 -14.20
N THR A 64 6.20 -9.34 -15.17
CA THR A 64 4.79 -9.41 -15.58
C THR A 64 3.89 -9.96 -14.49
N GLU A 65 4.36 -10.95 -13.73
CA GLU A 65 3.59 -11.51 -12.60
C GLU A 65 3.57 -10.52 -11.41
N ARG A 66 4.71 -9.92 -11.06
CA ARG A 66 4.74 -8.86 -10.03
C ARG A 66 3.79 -7.73 -10.39
N ALA A 67 3.77 -7.31 -11.68
CA ALA A 67 2.84 -6.30 -12.18
C ALA A 67 1.37 -6.75 -12.07
N ALA A 68 1.07 -8.02 -12.37
CA ALA A 68 -0.29 -8.56 -12.23
C ALA A 68 -0.76 -8.56 -10.78
N ILE A 69 0.12 -8.92 -9.83
CA ILE A 69 -0.17 -8.86 -8.39
C ILE A 69 -0.51 -7.42 -7.96
N LEU A 70 0.30 -6.43 -8.36
CA LEU A 70 0.06 -5.03 -8.01
C LEU A 70 -1.23 -4.48 -8.62
N ARG A 71 -1.61 -4.91 -9.83
CA ARG A 71 -2.91 -4.54 -10.44
C ARG A 71 -4.07 -5.15 -9.66
N ARG A 72 -3.99 -6.42 -9.25
CA ARG A 72 -5.00 -7.03 -8.37
C ARG A 72 -5.14 -6.26 -7.06
N ALA A 73 -4.02 -5.82 -6.47
CA ALA A 73 -4.05 -4.99 -5.27
C ALA A 73 -4.70 -3.62 -5.54
N ALA A 74 -4.40 -2.99 -6.67
CA ALA A 74 -5.02 -1.73 -7.07
C ALA A 74 -6.54 -1.86 -7.23
N ASP A 75 -6.99 -2.92 -7.90
CA ASP A 75 -8.42 -3.17 -8.13
C ASP A 75 -9.14 -3.50 -6.81
N ALA A 76 -8.50 -4.25 -5.91
CA ALA A 76 -9.02 -4.53 -4.57
C ALA A 76 -9.10 -3.26 -3.70
N LEU A 77 -8.13 -2.36 -3.80
CA LEU A 77 -8.13 -1.08 -3.09
C LEU A 77 -9.21 -0.14 -3.62
N ASP A 78 -9.33 -0.05 -4.95
CA ASP A 78 -10.35 0.75 -5.63
C ASP A 78 -11.78 0.30 -5.24
N ALA A 79 -12.00 -1.01 -5.21
CA ALA A 79 -13.27 -1.61 -4.76
C ALA A 79 -13.57 -1.36 -3.27
N ARG A 80 -12.55 -1.14 -2.44
CA ARG A 80 -12.66 -0.85 -1.01
C ARG A 80 -12.47 0.64 -0.68
N LEU A 81 -12.64 1.54 -1.65
CA LEU A 81 -12.44 2.99 -1.48
C LEU A 81 -13.16 3.52 -0.25
N ALA A 82 -14.43 3.19 -0.05
CA ALA A 82 -15.22 3.67 1.08
C ALA A 82 -14.68 3.16 2.43
N GLU A 83 -14.23 1.89 2.52
CA GLU A 83 -13.59 1.34 3.71
C GLU A 83 -12.34 2.14 4.08
N PHE A 84 -11.43 2.34 3.11
CA PHE A 84 -10.18 3.07 3.35
C PHE A 84 -10.42 4.55 3.65
N CYS A 85 -11.41 5.20 3.02
CA CYS A 85 -11.83 6.54 3.41
C CYS A 85 -12.29 6.58 4.87
N GLY A 86 -13.08 5.59 5.31
CA GLY A 86 -13.50 5.49 6.71
C GLY A 86 -12.32 5.37 7.68
N LEU A 87 -11.31 4.58 7.34
CA LEU A 87 -10.08 4.45 8.15
C LEU A 87 -9.28 5.76 8.19
N LEU A 88 -9.08 6.41 7.04
CA LEU A 88 -8.36 7.68 6.94
C LEU A 88 -9.03 8.80 7.75
N VAL A 89 -10.37 8.88 7.75
CA VAL A 89 -11.10 9.82 8.61
C VAL A 89 -10.87 9.52 10.08
N LYS A 90 -10.93 8.24 10.48
CA LYS A 90 -10.86 7.83 11.90
C LYS A 90 -9.44 7.87 12.47
N GLU A 91 -8.45 7.48 11.71
CA GLU A 91 -7.06 7.38 12.20
C GLU A 91 -6.25 8.65 11.89
N ALA A 92 -6.34 9.18 10.68
CA ALA A 92 -5.56 10.33 10.23
C ALA A 92 -6.34 11.67 10.29
N HIS A 93 -7.60 11.66 10.72
CA HIS A 93 -8.45 12.84 10.86
C HIS A 93 -8.55 13.68 9.57
N LYS A 94 -8.51 13.03 8.42
CA LYS A 94 -8.57 13.70 7.11
C LYS A 94 -9.98 14.13 6.73
N THR A 95 -10.07 15.16 5.90
CA THR A 95 -11.35 15.53 5.29
C THR A 95 -11.79 14.46 4.28
N LEU A 96 -13.07 14.37 3.99
CA LEU A 96 -13.59 13.38 3.05
C LEU A 96 -13.01 13.54 1.64
N GLY A 97 -12.83 14.78 1.19
CA GLY A 97 -12.21 15.08 -0.10
C GLY A 97 -10.75 14.58 -0.17
N ASP A 98 -9.98 14.81 0.89
CA ASP A 98 -8.60 14.35 0.98
C ASP A 98 -8.52 12.81 1.05
N CYS A 99 -9.46 12.16 1.74
CA CYS A 99 -9.52 10.70 1.79
C CYS A 99 -9.75 10.08 0.41
N VAL A 100 -10.73 10.59 -0.34
CA VAL A 100 -11.00 10.12 -1.71
C VAL A 100 -9.79 10.35 -2.61
N ALA A 101 -9.17 11.54 -2.53
CA ALA A 101 -7.97 11.85 -3.31
C ALA A 101 -6.82 10.91 -2.96
N GLU A 102 -6.59 10.62 -1.69
CA GLU A 102 -5.51 9.76 -1.22
C GLU A 102 -5.69 8.29 -1.63
N VAL A 103 -6.91 7.75 -1.53
CA VAL A 103 -7.18 6.38 -2.01
C VAL A 103 -6.95 6.28 -3.51
N ARG A 104 -7.42 7.27 -4.30
CA ARG A 104 -7.16 7.34 -5.74
C ARG A 104 -5.67 7.36 -6.06
N GLU A 105 -4.91 8.19 -5.36
CA GLU A 105 -3.47 8.28 -5.55
C GLU A 105 -2.77 6.95 -5.24
N ALA A 106 -3.16 6.26 -4.17
CA ALA A 106 -2.62 4.95 -3.82
C ALA A 106 -2.90 3.90 -4.91
N VAL A 107 -4.13 3.85 -5.43
CA VAL A 107 -4.52 2.99 -6.55
C VAL A 107 -3.69 3.31 -7.80
N ASP A 108 -3.53 4.61 -8.11
CA ASP A 108 -2.79 5.07 -9.27
C ASP A 108 -1.29 4.75 -9.15
N PHE A 109 -0.69 4.82 -7.96
CA PHE A 109 0.69 4.38 -7.73
C PHE A 109 0.86 2.87 -7.98
N LEU A 110 -0.05 2.04 -7.48
CA LEU A 110 0.00 0.59 -7.71
C LEU A 110 -0.06 0.27 -9.22
N ARG A 111 -0.98 0.89 -9.95
CA ARG A 111 -1.11 0.73 -11.40
C ARG A 111 0.09 1.29 -12.17
N TYR A 112 0.60 2.45 -11.75
CA TYR A 112 1.77 3.08 -12.38
C TYR A 112 3.02 2.20 -12.26
N TYR A 113 3.37 1.76 -11.05
CA TYR A 113 4.56 0.94 -10.85
C TYR A 113 4.42 -0.47 -11.46
N ALA A 114 3.21 -1.02 -11.53
CA ALA A 114 2.94 -2.24 -12.28
C ALA A 114 3.30 -2.07 -13.78
N ASN A 115 2.91 -0.95 -14.40
CA ASN A 115 3.25 -0.65 -15.78
C ASN A 115 4.76 -0.43 -15.97
N GLN A 116 5.41 0.30 -15.06
CA GLN A 116 6.85 0.54 -15.12
C GLN A 116 7.64 -0.78 -15.02
N ALA A 117 7.24 -1.69 -14.12
CA ALA A 117 7.87 -3.00 -13.99
C ALA A 117 7.79 -3.81 -15.30
N GLN A 118 6.63 -3.79 -15.94
CA GLN A 118 6.40 -4.51 -17.18
C GLN A 118 7.21 -3.96 -18.37
N GLN A 119 7.37 -2.62 -18.42
CA GLN A 119 8.11 -1.94 -19.50
C GLN A 119 9.62 -2.03 -19.32
N GLN A 120 10.12 -1.90 -18.09
CA GLN A 120 11.54 -1.79 -17.80
C GLN A 120 12.17 -3.12 -17.36
N MET A 121 11.35 -4.09 -16.92
CA MET A 121 11.77 -5.41 -16.40
C MET A 121 12.92 -5.28 -15.37
N PRO A 122 12.76 -4.46 -14.32
CA PRO A 122 13.83 -4.13 -13.40
C PRO A 122 14.22 -5.34 -12.55
N GLN A 123 15.48 -5.33 -12.09
CA GLN A 123 16.03 -6.29 -11.14
C GLN A 123 16.11 -5.66 -9.75
N GLY A 124 15.68 -6.41 -8.74
CA GLY A 124 15.78 -6.01 -7.34
C GLY A 124 17.24 -5.94 -6.87
N ARG A 125 17.46 -5.15 -5.81
CA ARG A 125 18.78 -4.93 -5.21
C ARG A 125 18.91 -5.48 -3.79
N GLY A 126 17.82 -5.95 -3.20
CA GLY A 126 17.81 -6.49 -1.84
C GLY A 126 16.55 -6.14 -1.06
N VAL A 127 16.73 -5.88 0.23
CA VAL A 127 15.64 -5.44 1.11
C VAL A 127 15.62 -3.91 1.15
N PHE A 128 14.46 -3.32 0.87
CA PHE A 128 14.21 -1.88 0.97
C PHE A 128 13.44 -1.56 2.25
N VAL A 129 13.88 -0.54 2.97
CA VAL A 129 13.13 0.01 4.08
C VAL A 129 12.31 1.19 3.57
N CYS A 130 10.99 1.09 3.65
CA CYS A 130 10.06 2.14 3.23
C CYS A 130 9.47 2.80 4.48
N ILE A 131 9.82 4.07 4.71
CA ILE A 131 9.37 4.86 5.86
C ILE A 131 8.41 5.92 5.34
N SER A 132 7.18 5.96 5.86
CA SER A 132 6.14 6.87 5.40
C SER A 132 5.67 7.84 6.49
N PRO A 133 5.18 9.04 6.08
CA PRO A 133 4.69 10.05 7.00
C PRO A 133 3.26 9.75 7.47
N TRP A 134 2.83 10.44 8.54
CA TRP A 134 1.48 10.30 9.11
C TRP A 134 0.39 11.02 8.28
N ASN A 135 0.73 12.08 7.56
CA ASN A 135 -0.24 12.92 6.85
C ASN A 135 -0.65 12.37 5.47
N PHE A 136 0.08 11.38 4.94
CA PHE A 136 -0.28 10.57 3.77
C PHE A 136 -0.07 9.08 4.08
N PRO A 137 -0.82 8.54 5.05
CA PRO A 137 -0.54 7.21 5.61
C PRO A 137 -0.86 6.06 4.65
N LEU A 138 -1.63 6.31 3.60
CA LEU A 138 -1.97 5.33 2.58
C LEU A 138 -1.20 5.56 1.28
N ALA A 139 -1.29 6.77 0.68
CA ALA A 139 -0.77 7.00 -0.66
C ALA A 139 0.77 6.94 -0.71
N ILE A 140 1.46 7.68 0.16
CA ILE A 140 2.94 7.64 0.18
C ILE A 140 3.43 6.27 0.64
N PHE A 141 2.77 5.66 1.63
CA PHE A 141 3.08 4.30 2.07
C PHE A 141 2.96 3.30 0.91
N ALA A 142 1.79 3.23 0.25
CA ALA A 142 1.54 2.32 -0.86
C ALA A 142 2.47 2.58 -2.04
N GLY A 143 2.74 3.86 -2.35
CA GLY A 143 3.62 4.25 -3.45
C GLY A 143 5.06 3.75 -3.29
N GLN A 144 5.66 3.94 -2.10
CA GLN A 144 7.01 3.46 -1.80
C GLN A 144 7.08 1.93 -1.85
N VAL A 145 6.14 1.26 -1.20
CA VAL A 145 6.05 -0.21 -1.14
C VAL A 145 5.86 -0.78 -2.55
N ALA A 146 4.92 -0.23 -3.34
CA ALA A 146 4.65 -0.67 -4.69
C ALA A 146 5.86 -0.51 -5.61
N ALA A 147 6.57 0.63 -5.54
CA ALA A 147 7.77 0.88 -6.33
C ALA A 147 8.87 -0.16 -6.04
N ALA A 148 9.13 -0.43 -4.76
CA ALA A 148 10.15 -1.38 -4.35
C ALA A 148 9.78 -2.83 -4.73
N LEU A 149 8.53 -3.25 -4.49
CA LEU A 149 8.03 -4.59 -4.87
C LEU A 149 8.02 -4.79 -6.39
N ALA A 150 7.56 -3.78 -7.16
CA ALA A 150 7.55 -3.81 -8.61
C ALA A 150 8.95 -4.04 -9.19
N ALA A 151 9.96 -3.40 -8.59
CA ALA A 151 11.36 -3.57 -8.97
C ALA A 151 11.97 -4.92 -8.55
N GLY A 152 11.24 -5.76 -7.81
CA GLY A 152 11.71 -7.08 -7.36
C GLY A 152 12.46 -7.07 -6.02
N ASN A 153 12.37 -5.99 -5.26
CA ASN A 153 12.92 -5.91 -3.91
C ASN A 153 11.98 -6.51 -2.87
N ALA A 154 12.52 -7.06 -1.80
CA ALA A 154 11.75 -7.30 -0.59
C ALA A 154 11.62 -5.98 0.20
N VAL A 155 10.58 -5.84 1.00
CA VAL A 155 10.23 -4.57 1.66
C VAL A 155 9.98 -4.73 3.15
N ALA A 156 10.71 -3.96 3.95
CA ALA A 156 10.39 -3.66 5.33
C ALA A 156 9.64 -2.31 5.35
N ALA A 157 8.33 -2.35 5.60
CA ALA A 157 7.48 -1.16 5.55
C ALA A 157 7.23 -0.63 6.96
N LYS A 158 7.71 0.59 7.23
CA LYS A 158 7.52 1.28 8.52
C LYS A 158 6.57 2.47 8.34
N PRO A 159 5.30 2.35 8.78
CA PRO A 159 4.39 3.48 8.83
C PRO A 159 4.78 4.45 9.96
N ALA A 160 4.19 5.64 9.94
CA ALA A 160 4.27 6.56 11.07
C ALA A 160 3.52 5.99 12.30
N GLU A 161 4.00 6.31 13.48
CA GLU A 161 3.45 5.81 14.75
C GLU A 161 1.98 6.22 14.96
N GLN A 162 1.58 7.35 14.38
CA GLN A 162 0.25 7.94 14.54
C GLN A 162 -0.81 7.24 13.68
N THR A 163 -0.40 6.54 12.60
CA THR A 163 -1.33 6.01 11.59
C THR A 163 -0.94 4.60 11.12
N PRO A 164 -0.76 3.64 12.06
CA PRO A 164 -0.29 2.30 11.71
C PRO A 164 -1.39 1.40 11.15
N PHE A 165 -2.66 1.61 11.49
CA PHE A 165 -3.74 0.69 11.14
C PHE A 165 -4.12 0.76 9.66
N VAL A 166 -4.16 1.96 9.07
CA VAL A 166 -4.34 2.12 7.61
C VAL A 166 -3.25 1.39 6.84
N ALA A 167 -1.99 1.51 7.30
CA ALA A 167 -0.85 0.81 6.70
C ALA A 167 -0.95 -0.71 6.86
N LEU A 168 -1.38 -1.21 8.03
CA LEU A 168 -1.65 -2.63 8.28
C LEU A 168 -2.67 -3.16 7.27
N ARG A 169 -3.81 -2.46 7.11
CA ARG A 169 -4.85 -2.86 6.15
C ARG A 169 -4.35 -2.86 4.71
N CYS A 170 -3.49 -1.91 4.35
CA CYS A 170 -2.84 -1.88 3.03
C CYS A 170 -1.91 -3.09 2.82
N VAL A 171 -1.10 -3.46 3.83
CA VAL A 171 -0.23 -4.65 3.76
C VAL A 171 -1.03 -5.94 3.67
N GLU A 172 -2.10 -6.07 4.45
CA GLU A 172 -3.00 -7.23 4.35
C GLU A 172 -3.60 -7.37 2.94
N LEU A 173 -4.09 -6.27 2.37
CA LEU A 173 -4.59 -6.24 1.01
C LEU A 173 -3.53 -6.65 -0.02
N LEU A 174 -2.29 -6.19 0.12
CA LEU A 174 -1.18 -6.59 -0.74
C LEU A 174 -0.90 -8.10 -0.64
N HIS A 175 -0.96 -8.67 0.56
CA HIS A 175 -0.82 -10.13 0.76
C HIS A 175 -2.01 -10.90 0.16
N GLU A 176 -3.24 -10.43 0.32
CA GLU A 176 -4.44 -10.99 -0.31
C GLU A 176 -4.32 -10.99 -1.84
N ALA A 177 -3.70 -9.96 -2.42
CA ALA A 177 -3.46 -9.85 -3.85
C ALA A 177 -2.34 -10.78 -4.37
N GLY A 178 -1.53 -11.36 -3.47
CA GLY A 178 -0.50 -12.34 -3.81
C GLY A 178 0.94 -11.93 -3.53
N VAL A 179 1.19 -10.81 -2.84
CA VAL A 179 2.55 -10.48 -2.36
C VAL A 179 2.95 -11.47 -1.25
N PRO A 180 4.05 -12.21 -1.39
CA PRO A 180 4.48 -13.17 -0.38
C PRO A 180 4.84 -12.49 0.96
N ARG A 181 4.56 -13.15 2.07
CA ARG A 181 4.92 -12.64 3.41
C ARG A 181 6.44 -12.52 3.62
N ASP A 182 7.21 -13.25 2.84
CA ASP A 182 8.67 -13.17 2.85
C ASP A 182 9.22 -12.04 1.96
N ALA A 183 8.35 -11.39 1.16
CA ALA A 183 8.72 -10.24 0.33
C ALA A 183 8.23 -8.90 0.93
N LEU A 184 7.30 -8.92 1.89
CA LEU A 184 6.77 -7.71 2.52
C LEU A 184 6.50 -7.96 4.01
N ALA A 185 7.03 -7.11 4.87
CA ALA A 185 6.74 -7.09 6.29
C ALA A 185 6.37 -5.68 6.75
N LEU A 186 5.33 -5.57 7.58
CA LEU A 186 5.02 -4.35 8.32
C LEU A 186 5.82 -4.35 9.62
N LEU A 187 6.55 -3.26 9.87
CA LEU A 187 7.29 -3.03 11.12
C LEU A 187 6.79 -1.72 11.72
N HIS A 188 5.90 -1.84 12.71
CA HIS A 188 5.34 -0.69 13.41
C HIS A 188 6.11 -0.45 14.70
N GLY A 189 6.36 0.81 15.00
CA GLY A 189 7.05 1.24 16.22
C GLY A 189 7.70 2.61 16.08
N PRO A 190 8.29 3.12 17.16
CA PRO A 190 9.05 4.36 17.13
C PRO A 190 10.27 4.24 16.22
N GLY A 191 10.80 5.38 15.78
CA GLY A 191 11.96 5.41 14.87
C GLY A 191 13.26 4.90 15.49
N GLU A 192 13.27 4.70 16.80
CA GLU A 192 14.44 4.29 17.58
C GLU A 192 14.55 2.76 17.75
N THR A 193 13.52 2.00 17.36
CA THR A 193 13.51 0.54 17.40
C THR A 193 14.25 -0.05 16.21
#